data_2044349595f722555bc693c760fbb3b3
#
_entry.id   2044349595f722555bc693c760fbb3b3
#
_cell.length_a   1.000
_cell.length_b   1.000
_cell.length_c   1.000
_cell.angle_alpha   90.00
_cell.angle_beta   90.00
_cell.angle_gamma   90.00
#
_symmetry.space_group_name_H-M   'P 1'
#
loop_
_entity.id
_entity.type
_entity.pdbx_description
1 polymer ?
#
loop_
_entity_poly.entity_id
_entity_poly.type
_entity_poly.pdbx_seq_one_letter_code
_entity_poly.pdbx_strand_id
1 'polypeptide(L)'
;VQKRTIGHAGFNYLLQDMRNEVETLENLYGDIESEALYNSVEQLTSNDVNIYFGDELDESYKSLSVITTNFEHAGLSGNLIVVGPELMGYKNVIKLLHSFKKGV
;
A
#
# COMPACT_ATOMS: atom_id res chain seq x y z
N VAL A 1 -12.00 -23.32 2.31
CA VAL A 1 -12.02 -21.86 2.51
C VAL A 1 -10.60 -21.37 2.70
N GLN A 2 -10.18 -20.47 1.85
CA GLN A 2 -8.86 -19.87 1.99
C GLN A 2 -8.87 -18.89 3.16
N LYS A 3 -7.88 -19.03 4.01
CA LYS A 3 -7.71 -18.13 5.13
C LYS A 3 -6.87 -16.94 4.68
N ARG A 4 -7.46 -15.74 4.76
CA ARG A 4 -6.76 -14.50 4.41
C ARG A 4 -6.03 -13.98 5.63
N THR A 5 -4.75 -13.67 5.46
CA THR A 5 -3.94 -13.05 6.50
C THR A 5 -3.49 -11.68 6.02
N ILE A 6 -3.72 -10.66 6.82
CA ILE A 6 -3.32 -9.29 6.51
C ILE A 6 -2.41 -8.80 7.61
N GLY A 7 -1.25 -8.26 7.22
CA GLY A 7 -0.33 -7.63 8.14
C GLY A 7 0.15 -6.31 7.60
N HIS A 8 0.67 -5.46 8.47
CA HIS A 8 1.24 -4.18 8.05
C HIS A 8 2.42 -3.81 8.95
N ALA A 9 3.24 -2.89 8.46
CA ALA A 9 4.41 -2.41 9.19
C ALA A 9 4.77 -1.02 8.70
N GLY A 10 5.51 -0.27 9.51
CA GLY A 10 6.11 0.99 9.10
C GLY A 10 5.21 2.22 9.23
N PHE A 11 4.03 2.10 9.82
CA PHE A 11 3.13 3.25 9.96
C PHE A 11 3.78 4.40 10.72
N ASN A 12 4.63 4.10 11.69
CA ASN A 12 5.31 5.12 12.47
C ASN A 12 6.25 5.98 11.62
N TYR A 13 6.82 5.45 10.55
CA TYR A 13 7.64 6.24 9.63
C TYR A 13 6.78 7.23 8.85
N LEU A 14 5.61 6.78 8.43
CA LEU A 14 4.65 7.65 7.75
C LEU A 14 4.17 8.78 8.66
N LEU A 15 3.93 8.49 9.94
CA LEU A 15 3.57 9.50 10.93
C LEU A 15 4.64 10.60 11.02
N GLN A 16 5.93 10.22 10.99
CA GLN A 16 7.01 11.19 11.05
C GLN A 16 7.06 12.07 9.81
N ASP A 17 6.89 11.45 8.63
CA ASP A 17 7.01 12.16 7.36
C ASP A 17 5.80 13.05 7.07
N MET A 18 4.63 12.70 7.61
CA MET A 18 3.38 13.37 7.31
C MET A 18 2.68 13.90 8.56
N ARG A 19 3.44 14.32 9.55
CA ARG A 19 2.86 14.75 10.84
C ARG A 19 1.87 15.91 10.74
N ASN A 20 1.90 16.67 9.66
CA ASN A 20 0.96 17.79 9.45
C ASN A 20 -0.35 17.33 8.79
N GLU A 21 -0.44 16.05 8.42
CA GLU A 21 -1.60 15.47 7.75
C GLU A 21 -2.33 14.50 8.67
N VAL A 22 -2.63 14.97 9.89
CA VAL A 22 -3.17 14.11 10.96
C VAL A 22 -4.48 13.46 10.55
N GLU A 23 -5.39 14.23 9.95
CA GLU A 23 -6.70 13.69 9.56
C GLU A 23 -6.56 12.58 8.52
N THR A 24 -5.70 12.79 7.51
CA THR A 24 -5.42 11.79 6.48
C THR A 24 -4.85 10.53 7.12
N LEU A 25 -3.90 10.69 8.04
CA LEU A 25 -3.26 9.56 8.70
C LEU A 25 -4.22 8.79 9.62
N GLU A 26 -5.11 9.49 10.31
CA GLU A 26 -6.12 8.85 11.14
C GLU A 26 -7.09 8.01 10.29
N ASN A 27 -7.52 8.54 9.16
CA ASN A 27 -8.39 7.82 8.24
C ASN A 27 -7.67 6.58 7.69
N LEU A 28 -6.41 6.74 7.30
CA LEU A 28 -5.61 5.63 6.79
C LEU A 28 -5.46 4.53 7.84
N TYR A 29 -5.11 4.92 9.07
CA TYR A 29 -4.93 3.94 10.13
C TYR A 29 -6.23 3.17 10.42
N GLY A 30 -7.35 3.89 10.48
CA GLY A 30 -8.65 3.26 10.67
C GLY A 30 -8.98 2.27 9.57
N ASP A 31 -8.66 2.62 8.33
CA ASP A 31 -8.93 1.75 7.18
C ASP A 31 -7.99 0.54 7.15
N ILE A 32 -6.76 0.68 7.66
CA ILE A 32 -5.86 -0.47 7.80
C ILE A 32 -6.42 -1.43 8.86
N GLU A 33 -6.83 -0.91 10.01
CA GLU A 33 -7.36 -1.73 11.10
C GLU A 33 -8.65 -2.45 10.71
N SER A 34 -9.51 -1.79 9.95
CA SER A 34 -10.78 -2.36 9.49
C SER A 34 -10.67 -3.17 8.20
N GLU A 35 -9.46 -3.24 7.61
CA GLU A 35 -9.20 -3.88 6.33
C GLU A 35 -9.86 -3.19 5.13
N ALA A 36 -10.43 -1.99 5.33
CA ALA A 36 -11.08 -1.24 4.26
C ALA A 36 -10.11 -0.85 3.15
N LEU A 37 -8.88 -0.48 3.51
CA LEU A 37 -7.85 -0.15 2.53
C LEU A 37 -7.57 -1.36 1.63
N TYR A 38 -7.38 -2.52 2.23
CA TYR A 38 -7.14 -3.75 1.46
C TYR A 38 -8.28 -4.02 0.50
N ASN A 39 -9.51 -3.93 0.97
CA ASN A 39 -10.67 -4.19 0.13
C ASN A 39 -10.78 -3.19 -1.03
N SER A 40 -10.41 -1.93 -0.79
CA SER A 40 -10.44 -0.89 -1.83
C SER A 40 -9.43 -1.16 -2.95
N VAL A 41 -8.25 -1.67 -2.62
CA VAL A 41 -7.18 -1.83 -3.61
C VAL A 41 -7.09 -3.23 -4.19
N GLU A 42 -7.75 -4.21 -3.61
CA GLU A 42 -7.66 -5.61 -4.02
C GLU A 42 -7.98 -5.80 -5.51
N GLN A 43 -9.01 -5.12 -6.00
CA GLN A 43 -9.42 -5.22 -7.39
C GLN A 43 -8.54 -4.44 -8.35
N LEU A 44 -7.72 -3.53 -7.82
CA LEU A 44 -6.84 -2.68 -8.60
C LEU A 44 -5.44 -3.27 -8.73
N THR A 45 -5.15 -4.34 -7.99
CA THR A 45 -3.84 -4.97 -7.97
C THR A 45 -3.71 -5.95 -9.14
N SER A 46 -2.56 -5.93 -9.80
CA SER A 46 -2.27 -6.82 -10.92
C SER A 46 -0.85 -7.35 -10.79
N ASN A 47 -0.41 -8.14 -11.79
CA ASN A 47 0.97 -8.64 -11.84
C ASN A 47 1.98 -7.53 -12.05
N ASP A 48 1.56 -6.41 -12.59
CA ASP A 48 2.41 -5.25 -12.75
C ASP A 48 2.39 -4.40 -11.49
N VAL A 49 3.40 -3.52 -11.36
CA VAL A 49 3.41 -2.53 -10.29
C VAL A 49 2.54 -1.36 -10.72
N ASN A 50 1.50 -1.09 -9.96
CA ASN A 50 0.56 0.00 -10.25
C ASN A 50 0.73 1.11 -9.21
N ILE A 51 0.68 2.35 -9.66
CA ILE A 51 0.82 3.53 -8.81
C ILE A 51 -0.47 4.33 -8.89
N TYR A 52 -1.02 4.66 -7.75
CA TYR A 52 -2.21 5.51 -7.65
C TYR A 52 -1.93 6.67 -6.71
N PHE A 53 -2.39 7.86 -7.07
CA PHE A 53 -2.47 8.94 -6.09
C PHE A 53 -3.67 8.68 -5.19
N GLY A 54 -3.52 8.98 -3.90
CA GLY A 54 -4.52 8.61 -2.92
C GLY A 54 -5.92 9.12 -3.24
N ASP A 55 -6.03 10.33 -3.75
CA ASP A 55 -7.33 10.91 -4.10
C ASP A 55 -8.03 10.19 -5.25
N GLU A 56 -7.31 9.41 -6.07
CA GLU A 56 -7.92 8.56 -7.08
C GLU A 56 -8.68 7.40 -6.46
N LEU A 57 -8.30 7.00 -5.25
CA LEU A 57 -8.95 5.91 -4.52
C LEU A 57 -10.06 6.43 -3.62
N ASP A 58 -9.77 7.48 -2.87
CA ASP A 58 -10.71 8.09 -1.94
C ASP A 58 -10.18 9.47 -1.55
N GLU A 59 -11.07 10.45 -1.47
CA GLU A 59 -10.69 11.81 -1.13
C GLU A 59 -10.01 11.89 0.25
N SER A 60 -10.33 10.98 1.15
CA SER A 60 -9.70 10.93 2.47
C SER A 60 -8.23 10.54 2.41
N TYR A 61 -7.75 10.04 1.28
CA TYR A 61 -6.34 9.65 1.09
C TYR A 61 -5.54 10.70 0.34
N LYS A 62 -6.03 11.91 0.24
CA LYS A 62 -5.26 13.00 -0.40
C LYS A 62 -3.89 13.13 0.26
N SER A 63 -2.90 13.57 -0.50
CA SER A 63 -1.50 13.70 -0.08
C SER A 63 -0.78 12.36 0.10
N LEU A 64 -1.45 11.25 -0.16
CA LEU A 64 -0.84 9.92 -0.14
C LEU A 64 -0.65 9.40 -1.56
N SER A 65 0.25 8.44 -1.69
CA SER A 65 0.34 7.61 -2.88
C SER A 65 0.31 6.16 -2.47
N VAL A 66 -0.23 5.31 -3.34
CA VAL A 66 -0.40 3.89 -3.07
C VAL A 66 0.19 3.12 -4.25
N ILE A 67 1.12 2.23 -3.95
CA ILE A 67 1.74 1.37 -4.97
C ILE A 67 1.32 -0.05 -4.66
N THR A 68 0.76 -0.74 -5.65
CA THR A 68 0.25 -2.09 -5.46
C THR A 68 0.86 -3.04 -6.47
N THR A 69 1.06 -4.28 -6.06
CA THR A 69 1.40 -5.37 -6.96
C THR A 69 1.00 -6.68 -6.29
N ASN A 70 0.76 -7.70 -7.08
CA ASN A 70 0.59 -9.02 -6.49
C ASN A 70 1.90 -9.80 -6.57
N PHE A 71 2.00 -10.85 -5.78
CA PHE A 71 3.15 -11.72 -5.77
C PHE A 71 2.73 -13.16 -5.55
N GLU A 72 3.62 -14.06 -5.94
CA GLU A 72 3.44 -15.49 -5.69
C GLU A 72 4.79 -16.07 -5.29
N HIS A 73 4.78 -16.86 -4.22
CA HIS A 73 6.00 -17.48 -3.71
C HIS A 73 5.65 -18.80 -3.02
N ALA A 74 6.29 -19.87 -3.48
CA ALA A 74 6.15 -21.22 -2.87
C ALA A 74 4.69 -21.66 -2.75
N GLY A 75 3.87 -21.33 -3.76
CA GLY A 75 2.46 -21.68 -3.78
C GLY A 75 1.56 -20.74 -3.00
N LEU A 76 2.15 -19.74 -2.34
CA LEU A 76 1.39 -18.68 -1.67
C LEU A 76 1.25 -17.49 -2.61
N SER A 77 0.07 -16.93 -2.69
CA SER A 77 -0.16 -15.73 -3.46
C SER A 77 -0.66 -14.62 -2.53
N GLY A 78 -0.34 -13.38 -2.88
CA GLY A 78 -0.73 -12.26 -2.07
C GLY A 78 -0.61 -10.94 -2.80
N ASN A 79 -1.00 -9.89 -2.11
CA ASN A 79 -0.92 -8.52 -2.60
C ASN A 79 -0.01 -7.73 -1.68
N LEU A 80 0.84 -6.90 -2.27
CA LEU A 80 1.72 -6.00 -1.55
C LEU A 80 1.24 -4.58 -1.82
N ILE A 81 1.03 -3.83 -0.76
CA ILE A 81 0.54 -2.46 -0.84
C ILE A 81 1.55 -1.58 -0.09
N VAL A 82 2.10 -0.59 -0.79
CA VAL A 82 3.01 0.39 -0.19
C VAL A 82 2.29 1.73 -0.20
N VAL A 83 2.18 2.35 0.97
CA VAL A 83 1.55 3.66 1.10
C VAL A 83 2.60 4.65 1.58
N GLY A 84 2.67 5.80 0.94
CA GLY A 84 3.61 6.84 1.31
C GLY A 84 3.10 8.23 0.94
N PRO A 85 3.93 9.27 1.20
CA PRO A 85 3.60 10.62 0.77
C PRO A 85 3.47 10.69 -0.75
N GLU A 86 2.64 11.61 -1.22
CA GLU A 86 2.45 11.80 -2.67
C GLU A 86 3.77 12.03 -3.40
N LEU A 87 4.70 12.75 -2.77
CA LEU A 87 6.04 12.99 -3.31
C LEU A 87 7.04 12.04 -2.67
N MET A 88 7.08 10.81 -3.11
CA MET A 88 8.09 9.86 -2.65
C MET A 88 8.97 9.38 -3.80
N GLY A 89 10.07 8.73 -3.46
CA GLY A 89 11.00 8.22 -4.46
C GLY A 89 10.49 6.99 -5.17
N TYR A 90 9.54 7.16 -6.07
CA TYR A 90 8.89 6.05 -6.78
C TYR A 90 9.87 5.10 -7.44
N LYS A 91 10.91 5.65 -8.05
CA LYS A 91 11.90 4.84 -8.76
C LYS A 91 12.54 3.80 -7.84
N ASN A 92 12.89 4.22 -6.62
CA ASN A 92 13.52 3.32 -5.66
C ASN A 92 12.52 2.30 -5.12
N VAL A 93 11.29 2.73 -4.87
CA VAL A 93 10.23 1.84 -4.40
C VAL A 93 9.92 0.78 -5.45
N ILE A 94 9.80 1.19 -6.71
CA ILE A 94 9.50 0.27 -7.81
C ILE A 94 10.64 -0.75 -7.97
N LYS A 95 11.89 -0.30 -7.89
CA LYS A 95 13.04 -1.22 -7.93
C LYS A 95 12.99 -2.23 -6.80
N LEU A 96 12.66 -1.77 -5.60
CA LEU A 96 12.56 -2.65 -4.43
C LEU A 96 11.48 -3.70 -4.64
N LEU A 97 10.32 -3.30 -5.15
CA LEU A 97 9.21 -4.22 -5.41
C LEU A 97 9.57 -5.25 -6.47
N HIS A 98 10.24 -4.83 -7.54
CA HIS A 98 10.70 -5.77 -8.57
C HIS A 98 11.72 -6.76 -8.01
N SER A 99 12.66 -6.29 -7.17
CA SER A 99 13.61 -7.16 -6.51
C SER A 99 12.91 -8.16 -5.61
N PHE A 100 11.92 -7.71 -4.86
CA PHE A 100 11.13 -8.58 -3.99
C PHE A 100 10.45 -9.67 -4.80
N LYS A 101 9.83 -9.33 -5.92
CA LYS A 101 9.13 -10.30 -6.76
C LYS A 101 10.08 -11.32 -7.37
N LYS A 102 11.29 -10.90 -7.72
CA LYS A 102 12.31 -11.82 -8.28
C LYS A 102 12.92 -12.70 -7.22
N GLY A 103 13.04 -12.21 -6.00
CA GLY A 103 13.68 -12.94 -4.92
C GLY A 103 12.80 -14.01 -4.28
N VAL A 104 11.54 -14.06 -4.65
CA VAL A 104 10.59 -14.99 -4.05
C VAL A 104 10.22 -16.15 -4.95
#